data_ad99b6262fb2586a799771ac2ffe1909
#
_entry.id   ad99b6262fb2586a799771ac2ffe1909
#
_cell.length_a   1.000
_cell.length_b   1.000
_cell.length_c   1.000
_cell.angle_alpha   90.00
_cell.angle_beta   90.00
_cell.angle_gamma   90.00
#
_symmetry.space_group_name_H-M   'P 1'
#
loop_
_entity.id
_entity.type
_entity.pdbx_description
1 polymer ?
#
loop_
_entity_poly.entity_id
_entity_poly.type
_entity_poly.pdbx_seq_one_letter_code
_entity_poly.pdbx_strand_id
1 'polypeptide(L)'
;MLKKYITDLRHEFSGYNAGKLLKDILSGITVAAVALPLALAFGVSSGADAAAGLVTAIIGGLVIGLLGGASFQISGPTGAMSAILIGIVAQYGLQGVFVASLAAGVIILLAGILRLGKLVNFIPTSVVMGFTSGIAIIIALGQVDNFFGTHSVGTSALEKLWSYTSVGFNPNWQAVAIGLLVVLFMVFWPKKLNAKVPGSLLAIILATVVTEIAGFDSLAKVGDIPKSLMLDNRLNLGAVNLDMLQNLISPIVSIAMLGMIESLLCGASASRMKDEAFDADRELIAQGVGNILLPFFGGVPATAAIARTSVAIKSGEQTRVTGVVHSLVLLLAMVLLGGVMSRLPLSALAGVLMVTAWRMNEWHGIKTIFSRKVWTGVAQFLITMVSTVVFDLTVAIVIGIVTALLMFVWNAARLTIETEPVDKVRLERLHRMGKPVDESRAKSILVSYVNGSLFFANCADLKRKLLSVDFTGCEHLILSLRGVSATDISGVQTLMEACALIAQKGVTVSICGVHENVAGFFQKVGLTDQLGAAAFYPNASEAVIDTLAQEQAGA
;
A
#
# COMPACT_ATOMS: atom_id res chain seq x y z
N MET A 1 21.44 3.37 -13.87
CA MET A 1 20.42 4.34 -13.37
C MET A 1 20.61 5.73 -13.97
N LEU A 2 21.77 6.38 -13.84
CA LEU A 2 21.98 7.76 -14.33
C LEU A 2 21.74 7.92 -15.85
N LYS A 3 22.22 6.99 -16.69
CA LYS A 3 21.95 7.03 -18.15
C LYS A 3 20.45 6.96 -18.46
N LYS A 4 19.70 6.08 -17.79
CA LYS A 4 18.25 5.98 -17.95
C LYS A 4 17.57 7.30 -17.54
N TYR A 5 17.97 7.89 -16.42
CA TYR A 5 17.48 9.19 -15.96
C TYR A 5 17.61 10.30 -16.99
N ILE A 6 18.81 10.43 -17.55
CA ILE A 6 19.07 11.45 -18.59
C ILE A 6 18.21 11.19 -19.84
N THR A 7 18.02 9.91 -20.19
CA THR A 7 17.17 9.54 -21.33
C THR A 7 15.70 9.88 -21.05
N ASP A 8 15.20 9.55 -19.85
CA ASP A 8 13.82 9.85 -19.43
C ASP A 8 13.58 11.36 -19.39
N LEU A 9 14.53 12.14 -18.85
CA LEU A 9 14.47 13.61 -18.88
C LEU A 9 14.43 14.16 -20.32
N ARG A 10 15.27 13.65 -21.22
CA ARG A 10 15.23 14.08 -22.63
C ARG A 10 13.90 13.78 -23.29
N HIS A 11 13.29 12.65 -22.96
CA HIS A 11 11.96 12.29 -23.44
C HIS A 11 10.89 13.21 -22.86
N GLU A 12 10.91 13.46 -21.54
CA GLU A 12 9.99 14.35 -20.84
C GLU A 12 9.99 15.76 -21.42
N PHE A 13 11.18 16.30 -21.71
CA PHE A 13 11.33 17.64 -22.29
C PHE A 13 11.33 17.65 -23.83
N SER A 14 11.08 16.53 -24.50
CA SER A 14 10.94 16.48 -25.94
C SER A 14 9.68 17.25 -26.39
N GLY A 15 9.89 18.25 -27.27
CA GLY A 15 8.81 19.14 -27.71
C GLY A 15 8.24 20.06 -26.61
N TYR A 16 9.05 20.34 -25.55
CA TYR A 16 8.69 21.34 -24.54
C TYR A 16 8.69 22.75 -25.15
N ASN A 17 7.64 23.52 -24.90
CA ASN A 17 7.44 24.84 -25.45
C ASN A 17 6.81 25.79 -24.44
N ALA A 18 6.69 27.09 -24.81
CA ALA A 18 6.11 28.12 -23.93
C ALA A 18 4.68 27.79 -23.46
N GLY A 19 3.88 27.11 -24.29
CA GLY A 19 2.52 26.70 -23.91
C GLY A 19 2.52 25.61 -22.83
N LYS A 20 3.45 24.64 -22.89
CA LYS A 20 3.64 23.63 -21.85
C LYS A 20 4.20 24.27 -20.57
N LEU A 21 5.17 25.19 -20.69
CA LEU A 21 5.70 25.93 -19.54
C LEU A 21 4.60 26.70 -18.81
N LEU A 22 3.71 27.39 -19.54
CA LEU A 22 2.59 28.10 -18.94
C LEU A 22 1.65 27.16 -18.18
N LYS A 23 1.38 25.96 -18.70
CA LYS A 23 0.56 24.95 -18.02
C LYS A 23 1.25 24.46 -16.73
N ASP A 24 2.56 24.21 -16.78
CA ASP A 24 3.33 23.82 -15.60
C ASP A 24 3.34 24.92 -14.53
N ILE A 25 3.49 26.19 -14.94
CA ILE A 25 3.42 27.33 -14.00
C ILE A 25 2.04 27.41 -13.34
N LEU A 26 0.95 27.37 -14.13
CA LEU A 26 -0.40 27.46 -13.59
C LEU A 26 -0.75 26.25 -12.69
N SER A 27 -0.32 25.07 -13.09
CA SER A 27 -0.46 23.86 -12.27
C SER A 27 0.33 23.96 -10.97
N GLY A 28 1.58 24.40 -11.04
CA GLY A 28 2.44 24.60 -9.85
C GLY A 28 1.86 25.59 -8.85
N ILE A 29 1.33 26.73 -9.32
CA ILE A 29 0.63 27.71 -8.48
C ILE A 29 -0.62 27.08 -7.83
N THR A 30 -1.43 26.33 -8.61
CA THR A 30 -2.63 25.69 -8.11
C THR A 30 -2.30 24.65 -7.03
N VAL A 31 -1.26 23.84 -7.25
CA VAL A 31 -0.80 22.85 -6.27
C VAL A 31 -0.25 23.53 -5.02
N ALA A 32 0.53 24.62 -5.15
CA ALA A 32 1.04 25.37 -4.02
C ALA A 32 -0.09 25.94 -3.15
N ALA A 33 -1.15 26.45 -3.77
CA ALA A 33 -2.32 26.98 -3.06
C ALA A 33 -3.08 25.89 -2.26
N VAL A 34 -3.07 24.62 -2.72
CA VAL A 34 -3.60 23.48 -1.93
C VAL A 34 -2.60 23.04 -0.86
N ALA A 35 -1.31 23.02 -1.20
CA ALA A 35 -0.26 22.50 -0.35
C ALA A 35 0.05 23.40 0.85
N LEU A 36 -0.06 24.72 0.70
CA LEU A 36 0.27 25.70 1.73
C LEU A 36 -0.45 25.43 3.07
N PRO A 37 -1.82 25.39 3.09
CA PRO A 37 -2.53 25.11 4.34
C PRO A 37 -2.19 23.72 4.91
N LEU A 38 -2.05 22.73 4.04
CA LEU A 38 -1.74 21.36 4.47
C LEU A 38 -0.32 21.25 5.05
N ALA A 39 0.66 21.95 4.46
CA ALA A 39 2.03 21.95 4.95
C ALA A 39 2.12 22.56 6.36
N LEU A 40 1.48 23.71 6.59
CA LEU A 40 1.39 24.34 7.90
C LEU A 40 0.71 23.41 8.91
N ALA A 41 -0.43 22.85 8.54
CA ALA A 41 -1.23 21.99 9.40
C ALA A 41 -0.51 20.67 9.77
N PHE A 42 0.19 20.03 8.80
CA PHE A 42 0.95 18.82 9.07
C PHE A 42 2.25 19.08 9.85
N GLY A 43 2.87 20.25 9.70
CA GLY A 43 3.97 20.68 10.55
C GLY A 43 3.53 20.71 12.02
N VAL A 44 2.46 21.45 12.31
CA VAL A 44 1.89 21.54 13.66
C VAL A 44 1.43 20.18 14.19
N SER A 45 0.71 19.41 13.39
CA SER A 45 0.20 18.10 13.82
C SER A 45 1.28 17.04 14.01
N SER A 46 2.49 17.27 13.50
CA SER A 46 3.66 16.42 13.77
C SER A 46 4.28 16.66 15.15
N GLY A 47 3.81 17.65 15.89
CA GLY A 47 4.45 18.12 17.12
C GLY A 47 5.66 19.05 16.87
N ALA A 48 5.93 19.39 15.60
CA ALA A 48 6.86 20.45 15.20
C ALA A 48 6.11 21.79 15.09
N ASP A 49 6.70 22.76 14.43
CA ASP A 49 6.04 24.01 14.08
C ASP A 49 5.54 24.04 12.63
N ALA A 50 4.74 25.05 12.30
CA ALA A 50 4.21 25.21 10.95
C ALA A 50 5.32 25.48 9.92
N ALA A 51 6.41 26.12 10.34
CA ALA A 51 7.56 26.41 9.51
C ALA A 51 8.27 25.12 9.08
N ALA A 52 8.42 24.15 9.98
CA ALA A 52 9.00 22.85 9.67
C ALA A 52 8.20 22.11 8.56
N GLY A 53 6.87 22.15 8.64
CA GLY A 53 6.01 21.61 7.59
C GLY A 53 6.17 22.33 6.25
N LEU A 54 6.28 23.66 6.28
CA LEU A 54 6.46 24.48 5.07
C LEU A 54 7.84 24.23 4.43
N VAL A 55 8.91 24.20 5.23
CA VAL A 55 10.27 23.83 4.77
C VAL A 55 10.29 22.44 4.15
N THR A 56 9.59 21.49 4.76
CA THR A 56 9.44 20.14 4.19
C THR A 56 8.77 20.16 2.82
N ALA A 57 7.71 20.95 2.64
CA ALA A 57 7.02 21.06 1.36
C ALA A 57 7.89 21.73 0.28
N ILE A 58 8.71 22.73 0.68
CA ILE A 58 9.62 23.45 -0.22
C ILE A 58 10.79 22.56 -0.63
N ILE A 59 11.59 22.12 0.34
CA ILE A 59 12.83 21.36 0.10
C ILE A 59 12.51 19.95 -0.40
N GLY A 60 11.61 19.25 0.30
CA GLY A 60 11.18 17.91 -0.12
C GLY A 60 10.49 17.92 -1.49
N GLY A 61 9.60 18.88 -1.72
CA GLY A 61 8.94 19.06 -3.02
C GLY A 61 9.93 19.30 -4.17
N LEU A 62 10.93 20.16 -3.93
CA LEU A 62 11.98 20.48 -4.91
C LEU A 62 12.91 19.29 -5.17
N VAL A 63 13.53 18.76 -4.13
CA VAL A 63 14.58 17.73 -4.25
C VAL A 63 13.98 16.42 -4.77
N ILE A 64 12.89 15.97 -4.14
CA ILE A 64 12.25 14.70 -4.53
C ILE A 64 11.60 14.85 -5.91
N GLY A 65 10.94 15.96 -6.19
CA GLY A 65 10.33 16.22 -7.50
C GLY A 65 11.34 16.24 -8.64
N LEU A 66 12.51 16.85 -8.43
CA LEU A 66 13.58 16.85 -9.44
C LEU A 66 14.18 15.46 -9.67
N LEU A 67 14.44 14.69 -8.60
CA LEU A 67 15.10 13.38 -8.68
C LEU A 67 14.13 12.23 -8.94
N GLY A 68 12.83 12.43 -8.71
CA GLY A 68 11.78 11.42 -8.68
C GLY A 68 11.65 10.54 -9.92
N GLY A 69 10.98 9.42 -9.72
CA GLY A 69 10.73 8.41 -10.74
C GLY A 69 9.57 8.73 -11.69
N ALA A 70 8.89 9.87 -11.46
CA ALA A 70 7.77 10.37 -12.27
C ALA A 70 7.87 11.89 -12.48
N SER A 71 7.28 12.38 -13.57
CA SER A 71 7.21 13.82 -13.88
C SER A 71 6.20 14.57 -13.02
N PHE A 72 5.22 13.86 -12.47
CA PHE A 72 3.95 14.40 -11.93
C PHE A 72 3.85 14.33 -10.40
N GLN A 73 4.78 13.72 -9.71
CA GLN A 73 4.65 13.44 -8.27
C GLN A 73 5.04 14.64 -7.41
N ILE A 74 4.15 14.99 -6.47
CA ILE A 74 4.36 16.10 -5.54
C ILE A 74 4.57 15.54 -4.14
N SER A 75 5.76 15.77 -3.58
CA SER A 75 6.17 15.31 -2.24
C SER A 75 6.11 16.44 -1.21
N GLY A 76 6.09 16.08 0.07
CA GLY A 76 6.10 16.99 1.21
C GLY A 76 5.53 16.33 2.47
N PRO A 77 5.19 17.09 3.52
CA PRO A 77 4.64 16.51 4.75
C PRO A 77 3.25 15.92 4.48
N THR A 78 2.94 14.80 5.11
CA THR A 78 1.66 14.11 5.00
C THR A 78 1.06 13.82 6.36
N GLY A 79 -0.26 13.60 6.39
CA GLY A 79 -0.96 13.29 7.63
C GLY A 79 -0.56 11.94 8.22
N ALA A 80 -0.26 10.96 7.38
CA ALA A 80 0.23 9.66 7.81
C ALA A 80 1.58 9.79 8.53
N MET A 81 2.49 10.57 7.95
CA MET A 81 3.79 10.85 8.57
C MET A 81 3.61 11.60 9.89
N SER A 82 2.76 12.62 9.94
CA SER A 82 2.48 13.38 11.17
C SER A 82 1.99 12.50 12.32
N ALA A 83 1.22 11.47 12.03
CA ALA A 83 0.70 10.53 13.02
C ALA A 83 1.82 9.72 13.71
N ILE A 84 2.91 9.41 13.00
CA ILE A 84 4.10 8.77 13.60
C ILE A 84 4.89 9.79 14.41
N LEU A 85 5.09 10.98 13.85
CA LEU A 85 6.03 11.97 14.37
C LEU A 85 5.61 12.52 15.73
N ILE A 86 4.32 12.66 15.99
CA ILE A 86 3.81 13.18 17.26
C ILE A 86 4.27 12.31 18.45
N GLY A 87 4.29 10.98 18.29
CA GLY A 87 4.80 10.07 19.31
C GLY A 87 6.32 10.20 19.52
N ILE A 88 7.07 10.40 18.43
CA ILE A 88 8.52 10.58 18.49
C ILE A 88 8.86 11.92 19.16
N VAL A 89 8.15 13.00 18.82
CA VAL A 89 8.35 14.31 19.44
C VAL A 89 8.05 14.27 20.93
N ALA A 90 6.99 13.59 21.33
CA ALA A 90 6.62 13.45 22.74
C ALA A 90 7.68 12.72 23.59
N GLN A 91 8.38 11.74 23.01
CA GLN A 91 9.37 10.92 23.71
C GLN A 91 10.81 11.41 23.56
N TYR A 92 11.18 11.89 22.38
CA TYR A 92 12.57 12.17 22.00
C TYR A 92 12.78 13.62 21.50
N GLY A 93 11.73 14.44 21.51
CA GLY A 93 11.77 15.80 20.98
C GLY A 93 12.00 15.87 19.48
N LEU A 94 12.20 17.09 18.95
CA LEU A 94 12.45 17.32 17.52
C LEU A 94 13.77 16.70 17.04
N GLN A 95 14.79 16.62 17.89
CA GLN A 95 16.06 15.97 17.52
C GLN A 95 15.85 14.49 17.21
N GLY A 96 14.98 13.81 17.96
CA GLY A 96 14.57 12.43 17.66
C GLY A 96 13.95 12.27 16.27
N VAL A 97 13.08 13.21 15.88
CA VAL A 97 12.48 13.25 14.54
C VAL A 97 13.54 13.42 13.46
N PHE A 98 14.48 14.35 13.64
CA PHE A 98 15.51 14.63 12.64
C PHE A 98 16.47 13.45 12.46
N VAL A 99 16.88 12.82 13.55
CA VAL A 99 17.72 11.60 13.50
C VAL A 99 16.98 10.45 12.85
N ALA A 100 15.72 10.22 13.22
CA ALA A 100 14.89 9.17 12.63
C ALA A 100 14.65 9.42 11.13
N SER A 101 14.42 10.68 10.72
CA SER A 101 14.27 11.06 9.30
C SER A 101 15.55 10.78 8.50
N LEU A 102 16.70 11.17 9.02
CA LEU A 102 17.99 10.92 8.38
C LEU A 102 18.22 9.42 8.17
N ALA A 103 18.07 8.64 9.23
CA ALA A 103 18.29 7.20 9.18
C ALA A 103 17.26 6.47 8.28
N ALA A 104 15.99 6.86 8.37
CA ALA A 104 14.93 6.36 7.48
C ALA A 104 15.21 6.71 6.01
N GLY A 105 15.69 7.95 5.75
CA GLY A 105 16.11 8.38 4.42
C GLY A 105 17.22 7.50 3.85
N VAL A 106 18.19 7.10 4.67
CA VAL A 106 19.26 6.15 4.26
C VAL A 106 18.66 4.77 3.92
N ILE A 107 17.72 4.26 4.73
CA ILE A 107 17.05 2.98 4.46
C ILE A 107 16.28 3.04 3.14
N ILE A 108 15.50 4.11 2.91
CA ILE A 108 14.73 4.30 1.67
C ILE A 108 15.66 4.40 0.46
N LEU A 109 16.77 5.13 0.58
CA LEU A 109 17.79 5.25 -0.46
C LEU A 109 18.39 3.88 -0.82
N LEU A 110 18.78 3.10 0.19
CA LEU A 110 19.30 1.75 0.00
C LEU A 110 18.26 0.83 -0.64
N ALA A 111 17.00 0.90 -0.23
CA ALA A 111 15.91 0.15 -0.84
C ALA A 111 15.76 0.47 -2.34
N GLY A 112 15.88 1.73 -2.74
CA GLY A 112 15.87 2.14 -4.15
C GLY A 112 17.08 1.61 -4.93
N ILE A 113 18.29 1.67 -4.35
CA ILE A 113 19.51 1.14 -4.95
C ILE A 113 19.44 -0.38 -5.14
N LEU A 114 18.91 -1.10 -4.15
CA LEU A 114 18.68 -2.55 -4.16
C LEU A 114 17.46 -2.96 -5.02
N ARG A 115 16.77 -2.02 -5.65
CA ARG A 115 15.62 -2.24 -6.54
C ARG A 115 14.43 -2.91 -5.87
N LEU A 116 14.15 -2.52 -4.63
CA LEU A 116 13.04 -3.05 -3.84
C LEU A 116 11.69 -2.36 -4.13
N GLY A 117 11.64 -1.41 -5.06
CA GLY A 117 10.41 -0.68 -5.43
C GLY A 117 9.25 -1.58 -5.88
N LYS A 118 9.54 -2.77 -6.41
CA LYS A 118 8.52 -3.75 -6.81
C LYS A 118 7.83 -4.44 -5.64
N LEU A 119 8.40 -4.40 -4.43
CA LEU A 119 7.83 -5.07 -3.26
C LEU A 119 6.45 -4.51 -2.87
N VAL A 120 6.17 -3.25 -3.18
CA VAL A 120 4.85 -2.65 -2.94
C VAL A 120 3.71 -3.39 -3.66
N ASN A 121 4.00 -4.04 -4.78
CA ASN A 121 3.00 -4.80 -5.55
C ASN A 121 2.47 -6.04 -4.81
N PHE A 122 3.14 -6.47 -3.75
CA PHE A 122 2.69 -7.59 -2.90
C PHE A 122 1.70 -7.16 -1.81
N ILE A 123 1.47 -5.84 -1.64
CA ILE A 123 0.52 -5.35 -0.64
C ILE A 123 -0.88 -5.27 -1.27
N PRO A 124 -1.87 -6.05 -0.78
CA PRO A 124 -3.22 -6.00 -1.31
C PRO A 124 -3.88 -4.63 -1.10
N THR A 125 -4.69 -4.21 -2.06
CA THR A 125 -5.41 -2.93 -2.00
C THR A 125 -6.30 -2.80 -0.75
N SER A 126 -6.89 -3.91 -0.26
CA SER A 126 -7.70 -3.93 0.96
C SER A 126 -6.90 -3.58 2.22
N VAL A 127 -5.63 -4.03 2.31
CA VAL A 127 -4.71 -3.67 3.39
C VAL A 127 -4.38 -2.18 3.33
N VAL A 128 -4.08 -1.68 2.12
CA VAL A 128 -3.80 -0.24 1.90
C VAL A 128 -4.99 0.62 2.29
N MET A 129 -6.22 0.26 1.87
CA MET A 129 -7.44 0.97 2.24
C MET A 129 -7.68 0.96 3.76
N GLY A 130 -7.45 -0.19 4.42
CA GLY A 130 -7.55 -0.30 5.88
C GLY A 130 -6.56 0.60 6.60
N PHE A 131 -5.31 0.58 6.15
CA PHE A 131 -4.23 1.41 6.66
C PHE A 131 -4.53 2.92 6.50
N THR A 132 -4.89 3.36 5.30
CA THR A 132 -5.26 4.77 5.04
C THR A 132 -6.47 5.22 5.86
N SER A 133 -7.46 4.35 6.06
CA SER A 133 -8.63 4.67 6.90
C SER A 133 -8.27 4.76 8.38
N GLY A 134 -7.40 3.88 8.86
CA GLY A 134 -6.87 3.97 10.23
C GLY A 134 -6.09 5.27 10.47
N ILE A 135 -5.23 5.65 9.53
CA ILE A 135 -4.52 6.94 9.57
C ILE A 135 -5.51 8.12 9.56
N ALA A 136 -6.55 8.07 8.73
CA ALA A 136 -7.56 9.11 8.70
C ALA A 136 -8.25 9.31 10.07
N ILE A 137 -8.53 8.21 10.77
CA ILE A 137 -9.05 8.24 12.14
C ILE A 137 -8.03 8.89 13.09
N ILE A 138 -6.76 8.47 13.06
CA ILE A 138 -5.71 9.03 13.93
C ILE A 138 -5.54 10.53 13.69
N ILE A 139 -5.53 10.98 12.42
CA ILE A 139 -5.45 12.41 12.09
C ILE A 139 -6.63 13.16 12.68
N ALA A 140 -7.85 12.67 12.46
CA ALA A 140 -9.07 13.34 12.97
C ALA A 140 -9.05 13.41 14.50
N LEU A 141 -8.70 12.32 15.18
CA LEU A 141 -8.59 12.28 16.64
C LEU A 141 -7.47 13.19 17.18
N GLY A 142 -6.34 13.23 16.48
CA GLY A 142 -5.20 14.10 16.83
C GLY A 142 -5.51 15.59 16.71
N GLN A 143 -6.58 15.98 16.00
CA GLN A 143 -6.99 17.38 15.86
C GLN A 143 -8.04 17.83 16.90
N VAL A 144 -8.49 16.95 17.79
CA VAL A 144 -9.52 17.30 18.79
C VAL A 144 -9.08 18.47 19.65
N ASP A 145 -7.83 18.48 20.15
CA ASP A 145 -7.30 19.58 20.95
C ASP A 145 -7.37 20.92 20.21
N ASN A 146 -6.84 20.97 19.00
CA ASN A 146 -6.80 22.19 18.20
C ASN A 146 -8.21 22.64 17.76
N PHE A 147 -9.09 21.70 17.44
CA PHE A 147 -10.45 22.00 16.97
C PHE A 147 -11.31 22.58 18.08
N PHE A 148 -11.23 21.97 19.28
CA PHE A 148 -12.02 22.38 20.43
C PHE A 148 -11.30 23.40 21.32
N GLY A 149 -10.03 23.72 21.05
CA GLY A 149 -9.24 24.61 21.90
C GLY A 149 -9.01 24.03 23.30
N THR A 150 -8.84 22.70 23.40
CA THR A 150 -8.65 21.95 24.64
C THR A 150 -7.20 21.45 24.73
N HIS A 151 -6.86 20.82 25.84
CA HIS A 151 -5.57 20.19 26.07
C HIS A 151 -5.76 18.77 26.56
N SER A 152 -5.13 17.81 25.88
CA SER A 152 -5.08 16.41 26.28
C SER A 152 -3.65 15.98 26.63
N VAL A 153 -3.52 14.87 27.35
CA VAL A 153 -2.23 14.28 27.73
C VAL A 153 -2.17 12.87 27.17
N GLY A 154 -1.06 12.50 26.54
CA GLY A 154 -0.84 11.17 25.97
C GLY A 154 0.03 11.21 24.73
N THR A 155 0.58 10.05 24.36
CA THR A 155 1.45 9.86 23.20
C THR A 155 0.69 9.35 21.98
N SER A 156 -0.42 8.64 22.18
CA SER A 156 -1.30 8.13 21.12
C SER A 156 -2.61 8.91 21.05
N ALA A 157 -3.28 8.85 19.89
CA ALA A 157 -4.58 9.51 19.69
C ALA A 157 -5.66 8.97 20.65
N LEU A 158 -5.63 7.69 20.98
CA LEU A 158 -6.55 7.07 21.94
C LEU A 158 -6.27 7.50 23.38
N GLU A 159 -5.00 7.53 23.78
CA GLU A 159 -4.61 8.03 25.11
C GLU A 159 -5.03 9.48 25.32
N LYS A 160 -4.85 10.34 24.31
CA LYS A 160 -5.32 11.73 24.34
C LYS A 160 -6.81 11.82 24.60
N LEU A 161 -7.63 11.04 23.87
CA LEU A 161 -9.09 11.01 24.10
C LEU A 161 -9.43 10.50 25.50
N TRP A 162 -8.75 9.44 25.97
CA TRP A 162 -8.99 8.91 27.30
C TRP A 162 -8.60 9.89 28.39
N SER A 163 -7.56 10.70 28.17
CA SER A 163 -7.09 11.68 29.15
C SER A 163 -8.13 12.76 29.51
N TYR A 164 -9.10 13.03 28.64
CA TYR A 164 -10.20 13.95 28.97
C TYR A 164 -11.06 13.49 30.15
N THR A 165 -11.06 12.21 30.48
CA THR A 165 -11.75 11.71 31.68
C THR A 165 -11.09 12.19 32.97
N SER A 166 -9.78 12.45 32.95
CA SER A 166 -8.98 12.93 34.09
C SER A 166 -8.69 14.43 34.05
N VAL A 167 -8.38 14.97 32.86
CA VAL A 167 -8.03 16.39 32.70
C VAL A 167 -9.29 17.27 32.57
N GLY A 168 -10.41 16.68 32.14
CA GLY A 168 -11.64 17.39 31.82
C GLY A 168 -11.68 17.89 30.37
N PHE A 169 -12.88 17.99 29.83
CA PHE A 169 -13.12 18.50 28.47
C PHE A 169 -13.75 19.90 28.56
N ASN A 170 -12.91 20.94 28.38
CA ASN A 170 -13.34 22.34 28.46
C ASN A 170 -13.17 23.03 27.09
N PRO A 171 -14.16 22.97 26.20
CA PRO A 171 -14.04 23.50 24.85
C PRO A 171 -14.07 25.03 24.84
N ASN A 172 -13.18 25.61 24.03
CA ASN A 172 -13.24 27.03 23.66
C ASN A 172 -14.22 27.19 22.49
N TRP A 173 -15.41 27.72 22.75
CA TRP A 173 -16.46 27.85 21.74
C TRP A 173 -16.08 28.74 20.55
N GLN A 174 -15.13 29.68 20.71
CA GLN A 174 -14.57 30.46 19.60
C GLN A 174 -13.75 29.57 18.68
N ALA A 175 -12.93 28.63 19.22
CA ALA A 175 -12.19 27.64 18.44
C ALA A 175 -13.15 26.72 17.68
N VAL A 176 -14.18 26.21 18.36
CA VAL A 176 -15.22 25.36 17.74
C VAL A 176 -15.93 26.09 16.59
N ALA A 177 -16.29 27.36 16.78
CA ALA A 177 -16.96 28.16 15.75
C ALA A 177 -16.10 28.32 14.49
N ILE A 178 -14.81 28.64 14.66
CA ILE A 178 -13.86 28.79 13.56
C ILE A 178 -13.58 27.44 12.88
N GLY A 179 -13.34 26.36 13.65
CA GLY A 179 -13.16 25.03 13.11
C GLY A 179 -14.37 24.55 12.29
N LEU A 180 -15.58 24.74 12.85
CA LEU A 180 -16.82 24.39 12.18
C LEU A 180 -17.06 25.22 10.90
N LEU A 181 -16.79 26.53 10.95
CA LEU A 181 -16.85 27.40 9.77
C LEU A 181 -16.00 26.83 8.62
N VAL A 182 -14.74 26.43 8.91
CA VAL A 182 -13.84 25.85 7.91
C VAL A 182 -14.40 24.50 7.39
N VAL A 183 -14.84 23.62 8.27
CA VAL A 183 -15.41 22.32 7.87
C VAL A 183 -16.62 22.52 6.96
N LEU A 184 -17.58 23.35 7.37
CA LEU A 184 -18.78 23.62 6.57
C LEU A 184 -18.44 24.27 5.22
N PHE A 185 -17.55 25.26 5.23
CA PHE A 185 -17.08 25.89 3.99
C PHE A 185 -16.47 24.86 3.03
N MET A 186 -15.56 23.99 3.50
CA MET A 186 -14.92 22.99 2.66
C MET A 186 -15.87 21.88 2.19
N VAL A 187 -16.89 21.52 2.98
CA VAL A 187 -17.89 20.51 2.62
C VAL A 187 -18.84 21.04 1.54
N PHE A 188 -19.30 22.30 1.69
CA PHE A 188 -20.22 22.91 0.73
C PHE A 188 -19.55 23.57 -0.46
N TRP A 189 -18.19 23.69 -0.46
CA TRP A 189 -17.47 24.29 -1.59
C TRP A 189 -17.63 23.45 -2.86
N PRO A 190 -18.14 24.06 -3.98
CA PRO A 190 -18.44 23.32 -5.20
C PRO A 190 -17.23 22.67 -5.83
N LYS A 191 -17.34 21.38 -6.16
CA LYS A 191 -16.23 20.61 -6.79
C LYS A 191 -15.71 21.26 -8.06
N LYS A 192 -16.56 21.92 -8.85
CA LYS A 192 -16.16 22.62 -10.10
C LYS A 192 -15.28 23.83 -9.81
N LEU A 193 -15.53 24.55 -8.73
CA LEU A 193 -14.71 25.70 -8.29
C LEU A 193 -13.42 25.24 -7.63
N ASN A 194 -13.43 24.13 -6.91
CA ASN A 194 -12.26 23.59 -6.22
C ASN A 194 -11.10 23.25 -7.18
N ALA A 195 -11.39 22.99 -8.45
CA ALA A 195 -10.36 22.76 -9.49
C ALA A 195 -9.63 24.05 -9.90
N LYS A 196 -10.25 25.23 -9.70
CA LYS A 196 -9.67 26.54 -10.03
C LYS A 196 -9.15 27.27 -8.81
N VAL A 197 -9.90 27.22 -7.72
CA VAL A 197 -9.57 27.89 -6.46
C VAL A 197 -9.77 26.89 -5.31
N PRO A 198 -8.70 26.48 -4.63
CA PRO A 198 -8.77 25.50 -3.56
C PRO A 198 -9.62 25.98 -2.38
N GLY A 199 -10.66 25.20 -2.05
CA GLY A 199 -11.56 25.55 -0.94
C GLY A 199 -10.87 25.60 0.40
N SER A 200 -9.79 24.80 0.62
CA SER A 200 -9.00 24.84 1.85
C SER A 200 -8.28 26.18 2.06
N LEU A 201 -7.71 26.74 0.99
CA LEU A 201 -7.04 28.05 1.07
C LEU A 201 -8.04 29.15 1.41
N LEU A 202 -9.18 29.18 0.70
CA LEU A 202 -10.22 30.19 0.95
C LEU A 202 -10.84 30.04 2.35
N ALA A 203 -11.06 28.81 2.79
CA ALA A 203 -11.59 28.54 4.13
C ALA A 203 -10.68 29.10 5.22
N ILE A 204 -9.36 28.95 5.09
CA ILE A 204 -8.37 29.48 6.03
C ILE A 204 -8.32 31.01 5.98
N ILE A 205 -8.31 31.61 4.78
CA ILE A 205 -8.35 33.06 4.64
C ILE A 205 -9.62 33.63 5.31
N LEU A 206 -10.78 33.02 5.01
CA LEU A 206 -12.05 33.43 5.64
C LEU A 206 -12.01 33.29 7.16
N ALA A 207 -11.54 32.17 7.67
CA ALA A 207 -11.40 31.91 9.11
C ALA A 207 -10.50 32.95 9.78
N THR A 208 -9.35 33.29 9.14
CA THR A 208 -8.43 34.30 9.68
C THR A 208 -9.05 35.68 9.70
N VAL A 209 -9.71 36.08 8.60
CA VAL A 209 -10.39 37.37 8.53
C VAL A 209 -11.49 37.48 9.60
N VAL A 210 -12.31 36.43 9.75
CA VAL A 210 -13.35 36.37 10.78
C VAL A 210 -12.74 36.48 12.19
N THR A 211 -11.65 35.76 12.47
CA THR A 211 -10.96 35.77 13.76
C THR A 211 -10.44 37.18 14.10
N GLU A 212 -9.82 37.85 13.13
CA GLU A 212 -9.27 39.20 13.34
C GLU A 212 -10.39 40.25 13.51
N ILE A 213 -11.45 40.20 12.69
CA ILE A 213 -12.59 41.16 12.77
C ILE A 213 -13.41 40.92 14.06
N ALA A 214 -13.61 39.68 14.47
CA ALA A 214 -14.37 39.35 15.67
C ALA A 214 -13.58 39.55 16.97
N GLY A 215 -12.27 39.82 16.88
CA GLY A 215 -11.40 40.02 18.06
C GLY A 215 -11.26 38.76 18.91
N PHE A 216 -11.13 37.58 18.28
CA PHE A 216 -10.99 36.32 19.00
C PHE A 216 -9.51 36.12 19.43
N ASP A 217 -9.06 36.92 20.41
CA ASP A 217 -7.66 36.92 20.87
C ASP A 217 -7.29 35.67 21.69
N SER A 218 -8.29 34.93 22.19
CA SER A 218 -8.08 33.70 22.98
C SER A 218 -7.67 32.49 22.16
N LEU A 219 -7.71 32.58 20.82
CA LEU A 219 -7.40 31.48 19.96
C LEU A 219 -5.89 31.26 19.81
N ALA A 220 -5.48 30.01 19.93
CA ALA A 220 -4.13 29.61 19.59
C ALA A 220 -3.88 29.81 18.09
N LYS A 221 -2.79 30.51 17.76
CA LYS A 221 -2.36 30.84 16.39
C LYS A 221 -1.13 30.04 16.00
N VAL A 222 -0.84 29.99 14.70
CA VAL A 222 0.29 29.25 14.13
C VAL A 222 1.64 29.70 14.69
N GLY A 223 1.77 30.99 15.05
CA GLY A 223 3.02 31.58 15.54
C GLY A 223 3.96 32.02 14.41
N ASP A 224 5.12 32.50 14.77
CA ASP A 224 6.04 33.11 13.82
C ASP A 224 6.57 32.13 12.77
N ILE A 225 6.54 32.53 11.51
CA ILE A 225 7.12 31.83 10.37
C ILE A 225 8.38 32.59 9.94
N PRO A 226 9.56 32.00 10.14
CA PRO A 226 10.81 32.64 9.79
C PRO A 226 10.93 32.79 8.26
N LYS A 227 11.62 33.84 7.82
CA LYS A 227 11.89 34.08 6.39
C LYS A 227 13.09 33.27 5.87
N SER A 228 13.61 32.35 6.67
CA SER A 228 14.76 31.50 6.36
C SER A 228 14.35 30.08 6.13
N LEU A 229 14.92 29.43 5.12
CA LEU A 229 14.75 27.98 4.89
C LEU A 229 15.54 27.14 5.92
N MET A 230 16.56 27.70 6.54
CA MET A 230 17.28 27.05 7.64
C MET A 230 16.64 27.48 8.95
N LEU A 231 15.90 26.57 9.56
CA LEU A 231 15.26 26.81 10.84
C LEU A 231 16.29 26.71 11.98
N ASP A 232 16.03 27.38 13.10
CA ASP A 232 16.86 27.31 14.28
C ASP A 232 16.83 25.89 14.88
N ASN A 233 15.63 25.29 14.95
CA ASN A 233 15.45 23.88 15.27
C ASN A 233 15.74 23.03 14.05
N ARG A 234 16.97 22.52 13.95
CA ARG A 234 17.41 21.60 12.90
C ARG A 234 18.30 20.50 13.47
N LEU A 235 18.66 19.53 12.67
CA LEU A 235 19.52 18.42 13.08
C LEU A 235 20.85 18.94 13.65
N ASN A 236 21.11 18.55 14.88
CA ASN A 236 22.41 18.73 15.53
C ASN A 236 23.12 17.36 15.64
N LEU A 237 24.10 17.11 14.79
CA LEU A 237 24.85 15.85 14.79
C LEU A 237 25.60 15.61 16.12
N GLY A 238 25.96 16.66 16.84
CA GLY A 238 26.63 16.56 18.16
C GLY A 238 25.70 16.04 19.28
N ALA A 239 24.38 16.09 19.08
CA ALA A 239 23.41 15.57 20.04
C ALA A 239 23.06 14.09 19.80
N VAL A 240 23.56 13.47 18.72
CA VAL A 240 23.28 12.07 18.38
C VAL A 240 24.16 11.15 19.20
N ASN A 241 23.55 10.27 19.98
CA ASN A 241 24.24 9.23 20.72
C ASN A 241 23.71 7.83 20.36
N LEU A 242 24.45 6.79 20.74
CA LEU A 242 24.14 5.41 20.39
C LEU A 242 22.83 4.93 21.04
N ASP A 243 22.58 5.33 22.28
CA ASP A 243 21.36 4.97 23.01
C ASP A 243 20.12 5.55 22.33
N MET A 244 20.21 6.79 21.85
CA MET A 244 19.14 7.42 21.07
C MET A 244 18.86 6.65 19.78
N LEU A 245 19.90 6.24 19.05
CA LEU A 245 19.73 5.44 17.82
C LEU A 245 19.07 4.09 18.10
N GLN A 246 19.45 3.40 19.16
CA GLN A 246 18.85 2.12 19.55
C GLN A 246 17.35 2.28 19.87
N ASN A 247 16.99 3.31 20.62
CA ASN A 247 15.60 3.58 20.96
C ASN A 247 14.76 4.07 19.77
N LEU A 248 15.39 4.63 18.74
CA LEU A 248 14.72 5.09 17.53
C LEU A 248 14.60 4.03 16.44
N ILE A 249 15.05 2.77 16.63
CA ILE A 249 14.99 1.74 15.59
C ILE A 249 13.56 1.54 15.09
N SER A 250 12.57 1.36 15.98
CA SER A 250 11.16 1.20 15.59
C SER A 250 10.62 2.43 14.85
N PRO A 251 10.77 3.67 15.35
CA PRO A 251 10.46 4.90 14.62
C PRO A 251 11.13 5.01 13.23
N ILE A 252 12.42 4.70 13.14
CA ILE A 252 13.18 4.75 11.87
C ILE A 252 12.57 3.80 10.84
N VAL A 253 12.30 2.56 11.24
CA VAL A 253 11.67 1.55 10.37
C VAL A 253 10.26 2.00 9.97
N SER A 254 9.48 2.56 10.90
CA SER A 254 8.13 3.07 10.63
C SER A 254 8.14 4.17 9.58
N ILE A 255 9.00 5.19 9.74
CA ILE A 255 9.15 6.29 8.79
C ILE A 255 9.60 5.75 7.43
N ALA A 256 10.58 4.85 7.39
CA ALA A 256 11.09 4.28 6.15
C ALA A 256 10.01 3.47 5.42
N MET A 257 9.31 2.56 6.11
CA MET A 257 8.25 1.74 5.51
C MET A 257 7.08 2.60 5.02
N LEU A 258 6.62 3.54 5.84
CA LEU A 258 5.55 4.45 5.43
C LEU A 258 5.97 5.30 4.24
N GLY A 259 7.16 5.87 4.28
CA GLY A 259 7.72 6.67 3.18
C GLY A 259 7.79 5.90 1.86
N MET A 260 8.24 4.64 1.90
CA MET A 260 8.24 3.77 0.73
C MET A 260 6.83 3.45 0.24
N ILE A 261 5.95 2.97 1.12
CA ILE A 261 4.60 2.54 0.76
C ILE A 261 3.78 3.70 0.20
N GLU A 262 3.72 4.83 0.92
CA GLU A 262 2.91 5.98 0.52
C GLU A 262 3.39 6.58 -0.80
N SER A 263 4.71 6.70 -0.98
CA SER A 263 5.28 7.27 -2.22
C SER A 263 5.10 6.34 -3.42
N LEU A 264 5.28 5.03 -3.26
CA LEU A 264 5.09 4.07 -4.35
C LEU A 264 3.62 3.90 -4.73
N LEU A 265 2.70 3.89 -3.74
CA LEU A 265 1.26 3.85 -3.99
C LEU A 265 0.78 5.13 -4.69
N CYS A 266 1.28 6.29 -4.26
CA CYS A 266 1.01 7.56 -4.92
C CYS A 266 1.47 7.52 -6.38
N GLY A 267 2.71 7.11 -6.64
CA GLY A 267 3.27 7.00 -7.98
C GLY A 267 2.49 6.03 -8.86
N ALA A 268 2.17 4.84 -8.36
CA ALA A 268 1.39 3.84 -9.09
C ALA A 268 -0.05 4.30 -9.40
N SER A 269 -0.69 5.02 -8.46
CA SER A 269 -2.03 5.58 -8.67
C SER A 269 -2.01 6.70 -9.69
N ALA A 270 -1.06 7.61 -9.57
CA ALA A 270 -0.91 8.77 -10.45
C ALA A 270 -0.47 8.36 -11.87
N SER A 271 0.39 7.35 -12.01
CA SER A 271 0.76 6.73 -13.28
C SER A 271 -0.47 6.28 -14.08
N ARG A 272 -1.44 5.62 -13.41
CA ARG A 272 -2.71 5.24 -14.05
C ARG A 272 -3.59 6.43 -14.42
N MET A 273 -3.53 7.55 -13.65
CA MET A 273 -4.32 8.75 -13.95
C MET A 273 -3.78 9.52 -15.15
N LYS A 274 -2.47 9.50 -15.38
CA LYS A 274 -1.79 10.23 -16.44
C LYS A 274 -1.46 9.36 -17.65
N ASP A 275 -1.55 8.03 -17.51
CA ASP A 275 -1.09 7.03 -18.50
C ASP A 275 0.40 7.22 -18.85
N GLU A 276 1.23 7.44 -17.82
CA GLU A 276 2.67 7.65 -17.93
C GLU A 276 3.44 6.66 -17.06
N ALA A 277 4.58 6.18 -17.55
CA ALA A 277 5.40 5.21 -16.83
C ALA A 277 5.96 5.78 -15.52
N PHE A 278 6.02 4.94 -14.49
CA PHE A 278 6.54 5.24 -13.16
C PHE A 278 7.73 4.34 -12.83
N ASP A 279 8.87 4.94 -12.49
CA ASP A 279 10.06 4.23 -12.04
C ASP A 279 10.10 4.20 -10.50
N ALA A 280 9.60 3.09 -9.94
CA ALA A 280 9.47 2.89 -8.50
C ALA A 280 10.81 2.92 -7.75
N ASP A 281 11.87 2.32 -8.32
CA ASP A 281 13.18 2.25 -7.68
C ASP A 281 13.81 3.65 -7.59
N ARG A 282 13.66 4.42 -8.66
CA ARG A 282 14.16 5.78 -8.71
C ARG A 282 13.37 6.71 -7.80
N GLU A 283 12.07 6.51 -7.65
CA GLU A 283 11.28 7.23 -6.68
C GLU A 283 11.79 7.02 -5.26
N LEU A 284 12.11 5.78 -4.89
CA LEU A 284 12.72 5.50 -3.57
C LEU A 284 14.07 6.20 -3.39
N ILE A 285 14.91 6.26 -4.43
CA ILE A 285 16.17 7.02 -4.36
C ILE A 285 15.89 8.48 -4.08
N ALA A 286 14.94 9.10 -4.79
CA ALA A 286 14.60 10.50 -4.61
C ALA A 286 14.03 10.79 -3.22
N GLN A 287 13.12 9.94 -2.75
CA GLN A 287 12.53 10.02 -1.41
C GLN A 287 13.60 9.86 -0.33
N GLY A 288 14.55 8.92 -0.52
CA GLY A 288 15.67 8.73 0.38
C GLY A 288 16.57 9.98 0.47
N VAL A 289 16.98 10.54 -0.67
CA VAL A 289 17.79 11.77 -0.72
C VAL A 289 17.07 12.94 -0.08
N GLY A 290 15.77 13.14 -0.38
CA GLY A 290 14.98 14.20 0.23
C GLY A 290 14.91 14.09 1.75
N ASN A 291 14.63 12.89 2.28
CA ASN A 291 14.52 12.66 3.72
C ASN A 291 15.86 12.72 4.46
N ILE A 292 16.99 12.48 3.78
CA ILE A 292 18.33 12.74 4.32
C ILE A 292 18.58 14.24 4.45
N LEU A 293 18.16 15.04 3.47
CA LEU A 293 18.43 16.47 3.44
C LEU A 293 17.54 17.28 4.38
N LEU A 294 16.26 16.93 4.51
CA LEU A 294 15.25 17.69 5.25
C LEU A 294 15.65 18.03 6.69
N PRO A 295 16.22 17.13 7.50
CA PRO A 295 16.63 17.43 8.87
C PRO A 295 17.65 18.57 9.00
N PHE A 296 18.52 18.77 8.02
CA PHE A 296 19.52 19.84 8.02
C PHE A 296 18.91 21.23 7.84
N PHE A 297 17.68 21.29 7.31
CA PHE A 297 16.91 22.51 7.17
C PHE A 297 15.86 22.68 8.29
N GLY A 298 15.71 21.69 9.18
CA GLY A 298 14.67 21.67 10.20
C GLY A 298 13.32 21.17 9.70
N GLY A 299 13.29 20.56 8.51
CA GLY A 299 12.10 19.94 7.95
C GLY A 299 11.80 18.58 8.59
N VAL A 300 10.51 18.22 8.63
CA VAL A 300 10.04 16.89 9.03
C VAL A 300 10.08 15.91 7.83
N PRO A 301 10.04 14.59 8.07
CA PRO A 301 10.03 13.61 6.98
C PRO A 301 8.93 13.87 5.94
N ALA A 302 9.27 13.66 4.68
CA ALA A 302 8.40 13.83 3.52
C ALA A 302 8.04 12.51 2.87
N THR A 303 6.85 12.47 2.25
CA THR A 303 6.42 11.44 1.32
C THR A 303 5.70 12.06 0.13
N ALA A 304 5.45 11.28 -0.92
CA ALA A 304 4.58 11.73 -1.99
C ALA A 304 3.12 11.77 -1.54
N ALA A 305 2.40 12.82 -1.92
CA ALA A 305 1.02 13.05 -1.50
C ALA A 305 0.04 12.88 -2.66
N ILE A 306 -0.81 11.83 -2.59
CA ILE A 306 -1.82 11.51 -3.62
C ILE A 306 -2.72 12.71 -3.93
N ALA A 307 -3.19 13.43 -2.91
CA ALA A 307 -4.07 14.58 -3.08
C ALA A 307 -3.42 15.71 -3.89
N ARG A 308 -2.19 16.08 -3.55
CA ARG A 308 -1.42 17.13 -4.25
C ARG A 308 -1.05 16.69 -5.67
N THR A 309 -0.60 15.47 -5.84
CA THR A 309 -0.29 14.86 -7.14
C THR A 309 -1.52 14.81 -8.05
N SER A 310 -2.68 14.42 -7.52
CA SER A 310 -3.94 14.43 -8.28
C SER A 310 -4.34 15.85 -8.71
N VAL A 311 -4.08 16.86 -7.90
CA VAL A 311 -4.33 18.27 -8.26
C VAL A 311 -3.39 18.68 -9.39
N ALA A 312 -2.10 18.35 -9.32
CA ALA A 312 -1.14 18.64 -10.38
C ALA A 312 -1.60 18.08 -11.74
N ILE A 313 -1.92 16.78 -11.78
CA ILE A 313 -2.38 16.11 -13.00
C ILE A 313 -3.67 16.75 -13.53
N LYS A 314 -4.68 16.99 -12.67
CA LYS A 314 -5.96 17.60 -13.07
C LYS A 314 -5.84 19.06 -13.49
N SER A 315 -4.83 19.77 -13.02
CA SER A 315 -4.52 21.16 -13.42
C SER A 315 -3.76 21.23 -14.73
N GLY A 316 -3.40 20.09 -15.33
CA GLY A 316 -2.81 20.00 -16.66
C GLY A 316 -1.28 20.10 -16.66
N GLU A 317 -0.63 19.66 -15.56
CA GLU A 317 0.84 19.56 -15.50
C GLU A 317 1.40 18.77 -16.69
N GLN A 318 2.57 19.16 -17.17
CA GLN A 318 3.24 18.55 -18.31
C GLN A 318 4.55 17.89 -17.93
N THR A 319 5.30 18.49 -17.02
CA THR A 319 6.63 18.04 -16.60
C THR A 319 6.85 18.30 -15.12
N ARG A 320 7.96 17.76 -14.59
CA ARG A 320 8.42 18.05 -13.22
C ARG A 320 8.65 19.54 -12.91
N VAL A 321 8.65 20.43 -13.90
CA VAL A 321 8.68 21.87 -13.70
C VAL A 321 7.51 22.32 -12.82
N THR A 322 6.36 21.67 -12.88
CA THR A 322 5.23 21.91 -11.97
C THR A 322 5.64 21.80 -10.51
N GLY A 323 6.42 20.75 -10.14
CA GLY A 323 6.94 20.57 -8.76
C GLY A 323 7.94 21.66 -8.36
N VAL A 324 8.79 22.08 -9.29
CA VAL A 324 9.72 23.22 -9.06
C VAL A 324 8.96 24.51 -8.83
N VAL A 325 7.98 24.81 -9.67
CA VAL A 325 7.13 26.01 -9.50
C VAL A 325 6.34 25.96 -8.20
N HIS A 326 5.77 24.80 -7.85
CA HIS A 326 5.11 24.60 -6.57
C HIS A 326 6.02 24.98 -5.39
N SER A 327 7.26 24.48 -5.37
CA SER A 327 8.23 24.76 -4.31
C SER A 327 8.64 26.25 -4.27
N LEU A 328 8.84 26.87 -5.43
CA LEU A 328 9.14 28.29 -5.53
C LEU A 328 7.98 29.17 -5.02
N VAL A 329 6.74 28.84 -5.39
CA VAL A 329 5.56 29.58 -4.91
C VAL A 329 5.40 29.45 -3.41
N LEU A 330 5.65 28.28 -2.81
CA LEU A 330 5.65 28.10 -1.36
C LEU A 330 6.77 28.89 -0.70
N LEU A 331 7.95 28.93 -1.29
CA LEU A 331 9.06 29.77 -0.80
C LEU A 331 8.70 31.26 -0.82
N LEU A 332 8.14 31.74 -1.92
CA LEU A 332 7.67 33.12 -2.02
C LEU A 332 6.57 33.41 -0.98
N ALA A 333 5.63 32.47 -0.78
CA ALA A 333 4.61 32.60 0.26
C ALA A 333 5.23 32.66 1.66
N MET A 334 6.23 31.84 1.97
CA MET A 334 6.96 31.85 3.23
C MET A 334 7.60 33.23 3.51
N VAL A 335 8.29 33.80 2.51
CA VAL A 335 9.00 35.07 2.65
C VAL A 335 8.05 36.27 2.68
N LEU A 336 7.03 36.28 1.82
CA LEU A 336 6.16 37.45 1.64
C LEU A 336 4.93 37.42 2.55
N LEU A 337 4.36 36.23 2.82
CA LEU A 337 3.11 36.09 3.57
C LEU A 337 3.32 35.49 4.97
N GLY A 338 4.56 35.32 5.46
CA GLY A 338 4.85 34.74 6.76
C GLY A 338 4.10 35.46 7.90
N GLY A 339 4.06 36.79 7.89
CA GLY A 339 3.33 37.58 8.90
C GLY A 339 1.80 37.46 8.82
N VAL A 340 1.24 37.07 7.67
CA VAL A 340 -0.20 36.73 7.53
C VAL A 340 -0.45 35.33 8.04
N MET A 341 0.43 34.38 7.66
CA MET A 341 0.32 32.98 8.08
C MET A 341 0.50 32.80 9.59
N SER A 342 1.27 33.63 10.25
CA SER A 342 1.45 33.59 11.72
C SER A 342 0.16 33.85 12.50
N ARG A 343 -0.82 34.54 11.90
CA ARG A 343 -2.12 34.88 12.50
C ARG A 343 -3.17 33.79 12.30
N LEU A 344 -2.88 32.73 11.53
CA LEU A 344 -3.82 31.64 11.27
C LEU A 344 -4.22 30.92 12.57
N PRO A 345 -5.53 30.78 12.88
CA PRO A 345 -5.94 30.04 14.07
C PRO A 345 -5.72 28.52 13.87
N LEU A 346 -5.18 27.85 14.90
CA LEU A 346 -4.95 26.39 14.86
C LEU A 346 -6.24 25.60 14.66
N SER A 347 -7.37 26.10 15.15
CA SER A 347 -8.69 25.50 14.94
C SER A 347 -9.13 25.50 13.49
N ALA A 348 -8.73 26.50 12.69
CA ALA A 348 -8.94 26.50 11.23
C ALA A 348 -8.13 25.41 10.55
N LEU A 349 -6.86 25.24 10.91
CA LEU A 349 -6.00 24.18 10.40
C LEU A 349 -6.54 22.79 10.78
N ALA A 350 -7.04 22.63 12.01
CA ALA A 350 -7.67 21.41 12.48
C ALA A 350 -8.91 21.06 11.63
N GLY A 351 -9.75 22.05 11.32
CA GLY A 351 -10.89 21.88 10.42
C GLY A 351 -10.49 21.38 9.03
N VAL A 352 -9.42 21.95 8.45
CA VAL A 352 -8.86 21.50 7.17
C VAL A 352 -8.39 20.05 7.26
N LEU A 353 -7.68 19.68 8.33
CA LEU A 353 -7.15 18.33 8.51
C LEU A 353 -8.25 17.29 8.71
N MET A 354 -9.31 17.60 9.47
CA MET A 354 -10.46 16.70 9.64
C MET A 354 -11.16 16.42 8.31
N VAL A 355 -11.40 17.45 7.49
CA VAL A 355 -11.99 17.26 6.16
C VAL A 355 -11.04 16.50 5.23
N THR A 356 -9.74 16.75 5.33
CA THR A 356 -8.74 16.03 4.54
C THR A 356 -8.66 14.57 4.94
N ALA A 357 -8.69 14.26 6.23
CA ALA A 357 -8.74 12.90 6.77
C ALA A 357 -9.96 12.13 6.23
N TRP A 358 -11.12 12.76 6.22
CA TRP A 358 -12.31 12.17 5.59
C TRP A 358 -12.12 11.89 4.10
N ARG A 359 -11.54 12.82 3.35
CA ARG A 359 -11.36 12.75 1.90
C ARG A 359 -10.26 11.79 1.45
N MET A 360 -9.29 11.43 2.33
CA MET A 360 -8.23 10.50 1.97
C MET A 360 -8.68 9.04 1.93
N ASN A 361 -9.86 8.73 2.48
CA ASN A 361 -10.45 7.40 2.38
C ASN A 361 -10.87 7.08 0.94
N GLU A 362 -10.57 5.87 0.49
CA GLU A 362 -11.03 5.34 -0.80
C GLU A 362 -12.47 4.82 -0.71
N TRP A 363 -13.43 5.72 -0.48
CA TRP A 363 -14.83 5.37 -0.26
C TRP A 363 -15.44 4.45 -1.31
N HIS A 364 -15.01 4.58 -2.58
CA HIS A 364 -15.50 3.72 -3.66
C HIS A 364 -15.01 2.27 -3.47
N GLY A 365 -13.73 2.08 -3.17
CA GLY A 365 -13.14 0.77 -2.87
C GLY A 365 -13.78 0.12 -1.65
N ILE A 366 -13.89 0.88 -0.55
CA ILE A 366 -14.52 0.43 0.70
C ILE A 366 -15.96 0.00 0.43
N LYS A 367 -16.76 0.85 -0.22
CA LYS A 367 -18.15 0.50 -0.56
C LYS A 367 -18.24 -0.77 -1.42
N THR A 368 -17.30 -0.95 -2.35
CA THR A 368 -17.28 -2.12 -3.25
C THR A 368 -17.04 -3.41 -2.48
N ILE A 369 -16.03 -3.48 -1.59
CA ILE A 369 -15.74 -4.71 -0.83
C ILE A 369 -16.89 -5.08 0.11
N PHE A 370 -17.55 -4.10 0.74
CA PHE A 370 -18.68 -4.34 1.64
C PHE A 370 -19.96 -4.70 0.88
N SER A 371 -20.32 -3.96 -0.18
CA SER A 371 -21.56 -4.21 -0.94
C SER A 371 -21.52 -5.54 -1.70
N ARG A 372 -20.36 -5.92 -2.22
CA ARG A 372 -20.15 -7.20 -2.93
C ARG A 372 -19.80 -8.36 -1.99
N LYS A 373 -19.78 -8.13 -0.67
CA LYS A 373 -19.51 -9.14 0.36
C LYS A 373 -18.19 -9.91 0.10
N VAL A 374 -17.13 -9.19 -0.33
CA VAL A 374 -15.80 -9.77 -0.51
C VAL A 374 -15.16 -9.96 0.88
N TRP A 375 -15.59 -11.01 1.60
CA TRP A 375 -15.28 -11.20 3.03
C TRP A 375 -13.80 -11.21 3.36
N THR A 376 -12.96 -11.76 2.48
CA THR A 376 -11.50 -11.71 2.65
C THR A 376 -10.97 -10.27 2.62
N GLY A 377 -11.45 -9.46 1.67
CA GLY A 377 -11.10 -8.04 1.58
C GLY A 377 -11.65 -7.23 2.76
N VAL A 378 -12.87 -7.52 3.21
CA VAL A 378 -13.48 -6.88 4.40
C VAL A 378 -12.67 -7.19 5.65
N ALA A 379 -12.28 -8.45 5.87
CA ALA A 379 -11.48 -8.84 7.03
C ALA A 379 -10.10 -8.18 7.01
N GLN A 380 -9.40 -8.19 5.88
CA GLN A 380 -8.11 -7.51 5.73
C GLN A 380 -8.23 -6.00 6.01
N PHE A 381 -9.26 -5.36 5.45
CA PHE A 381 -9.53 -3.94 5.68
C PHE A 381 -9.75 -3.63 7.17
N LEU A 382 -10.65 -4.37 7.83
CA LEU A 382 -10.99 -4.11 9.24
C LEU A 382 -9.82 -4.41 10.18
N ILE A 383 -9.13 -5.55 9.98
CA ILE A 383 -7.97 -5.91 10.81
C ILE A 383 -6.90 -4.84 10.69
N THR A 384 -6.57 -4.42 9.46
CA THR A 384 -5.53 -3.40 9.25
C THR A 384 -5.96 -2.04 9.80
N MET A 385 -7.21 -1.62 9.58
CA MET A 385 -7.73 -0.35 10.09
C MET A 385 -7.70 -0.30 11.62
N VAL A 386 -8.20 -1.34 12.29
CA VAL A 386 -8.21 -1.40 13.76
C VAL A 386 -6.78 -1.46 14.30
N SER A 387 -5.92 -2.30 13.70
CA SER A 387 -4.51 -2.38 14.10
C SER A 387 -3.80 -1.04 13.96
N THR A 388 -4.10 -0.25 12.92
CA THR A 388 -3.52 1.08 12.70
C THR A 388 -3.93 2.07 13.79
N VAL A 389 -5.16 1.97 14.30
CA VAL A 389 -5.65 2.89 15.35
C VAL A 389 -5.18 2.48 16.75
N VAL A 390 -5.05 1.16 17.00
CA VAL A 390 -4.78 0.61 18.35
C VAL A 390 -3.27 0.46 18.63
N PHE A 391 -2.52 0.03 17.61
CA PHE A 391 -1.07 -0.18 17.73
C PHE A 391 -0.30 0.96 17.04
N ASP A 392 1.02 0.89 17.09
CA ASP A 392 1.83 1.76 16.25
C ASP A 392 1.72 1.36 14.75
N LEU A 393 2.03 2.31 13.85
CA LEU A 393 1.88 2.10 12.41
C LEU A 393 2.76 0.98 11.87
N THR A 394 3.91 0.70 12.48
CA THR A 394 4.81 -0.38 12.05
C THR A 394 4.17 -1.73 12.30
N VAL A 395 3.67 -1.94 13.53
CA VAL A 395 2.97 -3.16 13.91
C VAL A 395 1.73 -3.36 13.04
N ALA A 396 0.97 -2.28 12.77
CA ALA A 396 -0.22 -2.34 11.93
C ALA A 396 0.09 -2.79 10.49
N ILE A 397 1.17 -2.28 9.88
CA ILE A 397 1.60 -2.68 8.54
C ILE A 397 1.99 -4.16 8.54
N VAL A 398 2.77 -4.61 9.52
CA VAL A 398 3.18 -6.01 9.64
C VAL A 398 1.96 -6.92 9.80
N ILE A 399 1.03 -6.59 10.69
CA ILE A 399 -0.23 -7.32 10.87
C ILE A 399 -1.02 -7.37 9.56
N GLY A 400 -1.14 -6.26 8.85
CA GLY A 400 -1.83 -6.19 7.56
C GLY A 400 -1.22 -7.11 6.51
N ILE A 401 0.11 -7.07 6.36
CA ILE A 401 0.84 -7.92 5.40
C ILE A 401 0.74 -9.40 5.80
N VAL A 402 0.97 -9.74 7.06
CA VAL A 402 0.87 -11.12 7.56
C VAL A 402 -0.55 -11.66 7.36
N THR A 403 -1.57 -10.89 7.71
CA THR A 403 -2.98 -11.27 7.49
C THR A 403 -3.25 -11.52 6.00
N ALA A 404 -2.75 -10.65 5.14
CA ALA A 404 -2.91 -10.80 3.69
C ALA A 404 -2.25 -12.07 3.15
N LEU A 405 -1.02 -12.36 3.59
CA LEU A 405 -0.30 -13.58 3.23
C LEU A 405 -1.00 -14.85 3.73
N LEU A 406 -1.46 -14.85 4.98
CA LEU A 406 -2.21 -15.98 5.54
C LEU A 406 -3.52 -16.23 4.76
N MET A 407 -4.26 -15.18 4.43
CA MET A 407 -5.48 -15.31 3.63
C MET A 407 -5.19 -15.75 2.20
N PHE A 408 -4.09 -15.29 1.61
CA PHE A 408 -3.64 -15.76 0.30
C PHE A 408 -3.33 -17.26 0.33
N VAL A 409 -2.51 -17.71 1.30
CA VAL A 409 -2.19 -19.12 1.49
C VAL A 409 -3.45 -19.96 1.71
N TRP A 410 -4.37 -19.50 2.57
CA TRP A 410 -5.65 -20.16 2.83
C TRP A 410 -6.50 -20.33 1.56
N ASN A 411 -6.58 -19.32 0.73
CA ASN A 411 -7.32 -19.39 -0.53
C ASN A 411 -6.60 -20.26 -1.58
N ALA A 412 -5.27 -20.17 -1.66
CA ALA A 412 -4.45 -20.97 -2.56
C ALA A 412 -4.44 -22.47 -2.16
N ALA A 413 -4.66 -22.77 -0.89
CA ALA A 413 -4.72 -24.13 -0.37
C ALA A 413 -6.03 -24.87 -0.74
N ARG A 414 -7.00 -24.19 -1.35
CA ARG A 414 -8.23 -24.86 -1.81
C ARG A 414 -7.91 -25.84 -2.93
N LEU A 415 -8.18 -27.12 -2.64
CA LEU A 415 -7.98 -28.21 -3.56
C LEU A 415 -9.33 -28.86 -3.88
N THR A 416 -9.64 -29.05 -5.15
CA THR A 416 -10.79 -29.85 -5.58
C THR A 416 -10.30 -31.13 -6.22
N ILE A 417 -10.89 -32.25 -5.82
CA ILE A 417 -10.67 -33.57 -6.43
C ILE A 417 -12.04 -34.11 -6.80
N GLU A 418 -12.23 -34.29 -8.08
CA GLU A 418 -13.46 -34.88 -8.64
C GLU A 418 -13.09 -36.21 -9.26
N THR A 419 -13.73 -37.30 -8.78
CA THR A 419 -13.44 -38.64 -9.25
C THR A 419 -14.67 -39.19 -9.95
N GLU A 420 -14.48 -39.62 -11.18
CA GLU A 420 -15.55 -40.16 -12.03
C GLU A 420 -15.10 -41.47 -12.69
N PRO A 421 -15.98 -42.45 -12.88
CA PRO A 421 -15.70 -43.56 -13.75
C PRO A 421 -15.60 -43.12 -15.21
N VAL A 422 -14.95 -43.92 -16.05
CA VAL A 422 -14.90 -43.61 -17.48
C VAL A 422 -16.32 -43.70 -18.04
N ASP A 423 -16.88 -42.56 -18.45
CA ASP A 423 -18.25 -42.42 -18.90
C ASP A 423 -18.46 -42.84 -20.38
N LYS A 424 -19.74 -43.13 -20.75
CA LYS A 424 -20.11 -43.49 -22.11
C LYS A 424 -19.73 -42.44 -23.15
N VAL A 425 -19.81 -41.15 -22.79
CA VAL A 425 -19.47 -40.06 -23.71
C VAL A 425 -17.98 -40.07 -24.05
N ARG A 426 -17.14 -40.40 -23.08
CA ARG A 426 -15.70 -40.55 -23.29
C ARG A 426 -15.41 -41.81 -24.13
N LEU A 427 -16.08 -42.92 -23.85
CA LEU A 427 -15.97 -44.15 -24.64
C LEU A 427 -16.40 -43.94 -26.10
N GLU A 428 -17.52 -43.27 -26.36
CA GLU A 428 -17.94 -42.89 -27.70
C GLU A 428 -16.94 -42.00 -28.43
N ARG A 429 -16.29 -41.07 -27.71
CA ARG A 429 -15.24 -40.23 -28.28
C ARG A 429 -14.01 -41.04 -28.66
N LEU A 430 -13.61 -42.01 -27.85
CA LEU A 430 -12.53 -42.95 -28.16
C LEU A 430 -12.86 -43.85 -29.35
N HIS A 431 -14.07 -44.35 -29.42
CA HIS A 431 -14.56 -45.10 -30.59
C HIS A 431 -14.51 -44.28 -31.89
N ARG A 432 -14.93 -43.00 -31.85
CA ARG A 432 -14.82 -42.09 -33.02
C ARG A 432 -13.38 -41.84 -33.44
N MET A 433 -12.41 -42.00 -32.55
CA MET A 433 -10.98 -41.95 -32.86
C MET A 433 -10.40 -43.26 -33.42
N GLY A 434 -11.27 -44.24 -33.70
CA GLY A 434 -10.88 -45.52 -34.28
C GLY A 434 -10.20 -46.50 -33.31
N LYS A 435 -10.36 -46.27 -31.99
CA LYS A 435 -9.81 -47.14 -30.96
C LYS A 435 -10.90 -48.08 -30.44
N PRO A 436 -10.74 -49.42 -30.58
CA PRO A 436 -11.67 -50.39 -29.99
C PRO A 436 -11.53 -50.32 -28.46
N VAL A 437 -12.64 -50.14 -27.77
CA VAL A 437 -12.68 -50.02 -26.30
C VAL A 437 -13.71 -51.01 -25.77
N ASP A 438 -13.32 -51.88 -24.85
CA ASP A 438 -14.22 -52.78 -24.14
C ASP A 438 -14.96 -52.01 -23.03
N GLU A 439 -16.26 -51.77 -23.23
CA GLU A 439 -17.11 -51.03 -22.29
C GLU A 439 -17.24 -51.73 -20.93
N SER A 440 -17.10 -53.05 -20.85
CA SER A 440 -17.22 -53.81 -19.61
C SER A 440 -16.03 -53.53 -18.68
N ARG A 441 -14.84 -53.40 -19.24
CA ARG A 441 -13.57 -53.12 -18.52
C ARG A 441 -13.39 -51.65 -18.17
N ALA A 442 -13.99 -50.76 -18.93
CA ALA A 442 -13.93 -49.34 -18.64
C ALA A 442 -14.52 -48.94 -17.26
N LYS A 443 -15.38 -49.80 -16.70
CA LYS A 443 -15.98 -49.61 -15.37
C LYS A 443 -14.99 -49.81 -14.22
N SER A 444 -13.88 -50.54 -14.44
CA SER A 444 -12.82 -50.73 -13.45
C SER A 444 -11.83 -49.56 -13.41
N ILE A 445 -11.98 -48.55 -14.28
CA ILE A 445 -11.10 -47.41 -14.37
C ILE A 445 -11.78 -46.17 -13.79
N LEU A 446 -11.14 -45.56 -12.78
CA LEU A 446 -11.53 -44.26 -12.24
C LEU A 446 -10.56 -43.15 -12.71
N VAL A 447 -11.11 -41.97 -13.00
CA VAL A 447 -10.32 -40.78 -13.33
C VAL A 447 -10.55 -39.73 -12.27
N SER A 448 -9.49 -39.35 -11.54
CA SER A 448 -9.54 -38.28 -10.54
C SER A 448 -8.91 -37.01 -11.09
N TYR A 449 -9.68 -35.95 -11.19
CA TYR A 449 -9.23 -34.61 -11.59
C TYR A 449 -8.81 -33.81 -10.37
N VAL A 450 -7.52 -33.57 -10.25
CA VAL A 450 -6.96 -32.75 -9.17
C VAL A 450 -6.76 -31.32 -9.67
N ASN A 451 -7.48 -30.38 -9.06
CA ASN A 451 -7.40 -28.96 -9.39
C ASN A 451 -6.93 -28.15 -8.20
N GLY A 452 -5.91 -27.33 -8.41
CA GLY A 452 -5.26 -26.49 -7.41
C GLY A 452 -3.77 -26.79 -7.30
N SER A 453 -3.00 -25.92 -6.64
CA SER A 453 -1.57 -26.15 -6.39
C SER A 453 -1.39 -27.18 -5.29
N LEU A 454 -0.37 -28.05 -5.40
CA LEU A 454 -0.03 -29.05 -4.38
C LEU A 454 1.14 -28.55 -3.55
N PHE A 455 0.90 -28.19 -2.29
CA PHE A 455 1.95 -27.63 -1.42
C PHE A 455 1.62 -27.88 0.06
N PHE A 456 2.55 -27.57 0.94
CA PHE A 456 2.50 -27.89 2.37
C PHE A 456 1.15 -27.59 3.06
N ALA A 457 0.45 -26.53 2.64
CA ALA A 457 -0.79 -26.10 3.30
C ALA A 457 -2.01 -26.98 2.99
N ASN A 458 -1.97 -27.82 1.94
CA ASN A 458 -3.08 -28.69 1.57
C ASN A 458 -2.75 -30.20 1.52
N CYS A 459 -1.57 -30.58 1.98
CA CYS A 459 -1.15 -31.99 2.02
C CYS A 459 -2.15 -32.92 2.73
N ALA A 460 -2.63 -32.50 3.90
CA ALA A 460 -3.61 -33.32 4.64
C ALA A 460 -4.95 -33.46 3.89
N ASP A 461 -5.39 -32.41 3.21
CA ASP A 461 -6.62 -32.40 2.42
C ASP A 461 -6.47 -33.26 1.16
N LEU A 462 -5.32 -33.16 0.47
CA LEU A 462 -4.97 -34.00 -0.68
C LEU A 462 -5.04 -35.48 -0.31
N LYS A 463 -4.31 -35.88 0.73
CA LYS A 463 -4.25 -37.28 1.18
C LYS A 463 -5.63 -37.79 1.58
N ARG A 464 -6.37 -37.02 2.40
CA ARG A 464 -7.71 -37.36 2.84
C ARG A 464 -8.67 -37.56 1.66
N LYS A 465 -8.72 -36.63 0.70
CA LYS A 465 -9.61 -36.67 -0.45
C LYS A 465 -9.29 -37.82 -1.41
N LEU A 466 -8.02 -38.07 -1.69
CA LEU A 466 -7.61 -39.20 -2.54
C LEU A 466 -7.95 -40.56 -1.89
N LEU A 467 -7.71 -40.71 -0.58
CA LEU A 467 -7.97 -41.95 0.13
C LEU A 467 -9.45 -42.18 0.46
N SER A 468 -10.30 -41.15 0.39
CA SER A 468 -11.76 -41.23 0.58
C SER A 468 -12.50 -41.66 -0.67
N VAL A 469 -11.83 -41.82 -1.79
CA VAL A 469 -12.42 -42.39 -3.03
C VAL A 469 -12.81 -43.83 -2.78
N ASP A 470 -14.01 -44.20 -3.21
CA ASP A 470 -14.44 -45.60 -3.19
C ASP A 470 -13.79 -46.38 -4.36
N PHE A 471 -12.90 -47.29 -4.00
CA PHE A 471 -12.18 -48.13 -4.94
C PHE A 471 -12.83 -49.51 -5.15
N THR A 472 -14.07 -49.70 -4.72
CA THR A 472 -14.77 -50.99 -4.91
C THR A 472 -14.94 -51.31 -6.39
N GLY A 473 -14.32 -52.38 -6.86
CA GLY A 473 -14.31 -52.77 -8.27
C GLY A 473 -13.40 -51.91 -9.18
N CYS A 474 -12.54 -51.09 -8.59
CA CYS A 474 -11.56 -50.29 -9.31
C CYS A 474 -10.22 -51.04 -9.37
N GLU A 475 -9.68 -51.23 -10.57
CA GLU A 475 -8.36 -51.81 -10.82
C GLU A 475 -7.32 -50.73 -11.17
N HIS A 476 -7.77 -49.64 -11.79
CA HIS A 476 -6.91 -48.54 -12.23
C HIS A 476 -7.45 -47.18 -11.84
N LEU A 477 -6.58 -46.37 -11.24
CA LEU A 477 -6.82 -44.94 -10.95
C LEU A 477 -5.93 -44.08 -11.83
N ILE A 478 -6.53 -43.23 -12.64
CA ILE A 478 -5.82 -42.22 -13.44
C ILE A 478 -5.96 -40.87 -12.75
N LEU A 479 -4.83 -40.32 -12.27
CA LEU A 479 -4.76 -39.00 -11.66
C LEU A 479 -4.48 -37.94 -12.73
N SER A 480 -5.47 -37.14 -13.08
CA SER A 480 -5.29 -36.02 -13.98
C SER A 480 -4.81 -34.78 -13.19
N LEU A 481 -3.56 -34.40 -13.41
CA LEU A 481 -2.92 -33.24 -12.77
C LEU A 481 -2.89 -32.01 -13.69
N ARG A 482 -3.73 -31.96 -14.72
CA ARG A 482 -3.84 -30.84 -15.66
C ARG A 482 -4.20 -29.52 -14.95
N GLY A 483 -4.95 -29.61 -13.85
CA GLY A 483 -5.31 -28.46 -13.01
C GLY A 483 -4.26 -28.07 -11.96
N VAL A 484 -3.10 -28.77 -11.93
CA VAL A 484 -2.01 -28.51 -10.98
C VAL A 484 -0.96 -27.64 -11.64
N SER A 485 -0.93 -26.35 -11.30
CA SER A 485 -0.01 -25.36 -11.89
C SER A 485 1.32 -25.23 -11.15
N ALA A 486 1.37 -25.62 -9.86
CA ALA A 486 2.57 -25.54 -9.03
C ALA A 486 2.55 -26.62 -7.95
N THR A 487 3.74 -27.02 -7.52
CA THR A 487 3.95 -27.96 -6.40
C THR A 487 5.19 -27.62 -5.61
N ASP A 488 5.25 -28.08 -4.35
CA ASP A 488 6.45 -28.08 -3.52
C ASP A 488 6.84 -29.53 -3.10
N ILE A 489 7.93 -29.64 -2.34
CA ILE A 489 8.42 -30.95 -1.86
C ILE A 489 7.34 -31.68 -1.07
N SER A 490 6.64 -31.00 -0.15
CA SER A 490 5.62 -31.59 0.71
C SER A 490 4.42 -32.11 -0.10
N GLY A 491 3.99 -31.34 -1.12
CA GLY A 491 2.90 -31.75 -2.03
C GLY A 491 3.25 -33.02 -2.80
N VAL A 492 4.48 -33.11 -3.36
CA VAL A 492 4.93 -34.31 -4.08
C VAL A 492 5.07 -35.51 -3.15
N GLN A 493 5.70 -35.34 -1.98
CA GLN A 493 5.83 -36.44 -1.01
C GLN A 493 4.46 -36.99 -0.56
N THR A 494 3.51 -36.08 -0.30
CA THR A 494 2.14 -36.48 0.04
C THR A 494 1.45 -37.24 -1.09
N LEU A 495 1.66 -36.82 -2.34
CA LEU A 495 1.14 -37.53 -3.51
C LEU A 495 1.80 -38.92 -3.63
N MET A 496 3.12 -39.03 -3.41
CA MET A 496 3.84 -40.32 -3.38
C MET A 496 3.25 -41.26 -2.33
N GLU A 497 3.04 -40.78 -1.10
CA GLU A 497 2.43 -41.56 -0.02
C GLU A 497 1.00 -41.99 -0.38
N ALA A 498 0.19 -41.10 -0.94
CA ALA A 498 -1.17 -41.41 -1.35
C ALA A 498 -1.20 -42.49 -2.45
N CYS A 499 -0.33 -42.37 -3.46
CA CYS A 499 -0.19 -43.37 -4.53
C CYS A 499 0.23 -44.76 -3.97
N ALA A 500 1.18 -44.78 -3.03
CA ALA A 500 1.62 -46.04 -2.39
C ALA A 500 0.49 -46.70 -1.57
N LEU A 501 -0.29 -45.93 -0.83
CA LEU A 501 -1.42 -46.44 -0.05
C LEU A 501 -2.57 -46.94 -0.96
N ILE A 502 -2.79 -46.30 -2.10
CA ILE A 502 -3.79 -46.76 -3.10
C ILE A 502 -3.29 -48.05 -3.75
N ALA A 503 -2.01 -48.14 -4.09
CA ALA A 503 -1.43 -49.37 -4.64
C ALA A 503 -1.52 -50.55 -3.66
N GLN A 504 -1.40 -50.34 -2.36
CA GLN A 504 -1.60 -51.37 -1.31
C GLN A 504 -3.05 -51.93 -1.30
N LYS A 505 -4.03 -51.17 -1.84
CA LYS A 505 -5.40 -51.61 -1.99
C LYS A 505 -5.61 -52.43 -3.29
N GLY A 506 -4.55 -52.72 -4.04
CA GLY A 506 -4.60 -53.44 -5.31
C GLY A 506 -4.96 -52.59 -6.53
N VAL A 507 -4.93 -51.27 -6.40
CA VAL A 507 -5.27 -50.32 -7.47
C VAL A 507 -4.00 -49.80 -8.12
N THR A 508 -3.84 -49.97 -9.42
CA THR A 508 -2.74 -49.39 -10.21
C THR A 508 -2.95 -47.89 -10.41
N VAL A 509 -1.92 -47.07 -10.14
CA VAL A 509 -2.03 -45.62 -10.28
C VAL A 509 -1.22 -45.11 -11.47
N SER A 510 -1.88 -44.37 -12.34
CA SER A 510 -1.25 -43.62 -13.44
C SER A 510 -1.49 -42.13 -13.31
N ILE A 511 -0.57 -41.30 -13.82
CA ILE A 511 -0.63 -39.85 -13.76
C ILE A 511 -0.68 -39.29 -15.19
N CYS A 512 -1.54 -38.30 -15.42
CA CYS A 512 -1.62 -37.66 -16.73
C CYS A 512 -1.75 -36.13 -16.68
N GLY A 513 -1.39 -35.47 -17.77
CA GLY A 513 -1.61 -34.05 -17.97
C GLY A 513 -0.73 -33.15 -17.11
N VAL A 514 0.46 -33.60 -16.72
CA VAL A 514 1.38 -32.87 -15.86
C VAL A 514 2.01 -31.72 -16.63
N HIS A 515 1.99 -30.50 -16.07
CA HIS A 515 2.72 -29.36 -16.63
C HIS A 515 4.23 -29.56 -16.53
N GLU A 516 4.99 -29.06 -17.48
CA GLU A 516 6.44 -29.25 -17.60
C GLU A 516 7.21 -28.85 -16.33
N ASN A 517 6.86 -27.71 -15.71
CA ASN A 517 7.46 -27.25 -14.45
C ASN A 517 7.19 -28.21 -13.28
N VAL A 518 6.02 -28.85 -13.24
CA VAL A 518 5.63 -29.83 -12.21
C VAL A 518 6.31 -31.18 -12.47
N ALA A 519 6.38 -31.61 -13.74
CA ALA A 519 7.04 -32.85 -14.15
C ALA A 519 8.53 -32.86 -13.77
N GLY A 520 9.25 -31.75 -14.02
CA GLY A 520 10.63 -31.60 -13.59
C GLY A 520 10.82 -31.68 -12.08
N PHE A 521 9.81 -31.30 -11.32
CA PHE A 521 9.83 -31.42 -9.85
C PHE A 521 9.56 -32.86 -9.39
N PHE A 522 8.63 -33.58 -10.05
CA PHE A 522 8.35 -35.00 -9.80
C PHE A 522 9.59 -35.87 -9.98
N GLN A 523 10.36 -35.61 -11.06
CA GLN A 523 11.61 -36.29 -11.31
C GLN A 523 12.65 -36.03 -10.22
N LYS A 524 12.80 -34.78 -9.78
CA LYS A 524 13.77 -34.40 -8.74
C LYS A 524 13.43 -35.00 -7.37
N VAL A 525 12.16 -35.19 -7.03
CA VAL A 525 11.71 -35.71 -5.72
C VAL A 525 11.56 -37.23 -5.74
N GLY A 526 11.60 -37.88 -6.94
CA GLY A 526 11.56 -39.33 -7.07
C GLY A 526 10.18 -39.95 -7.28
N LEU A 527 9.13 -39.16 -7.56
CA LEU A 527 7.80 -39.70 -7.89
C LEU A 527 7.82 -40.49 -9.21
N THR A 528 8.60 -40.01 -10.18
CA THR A 528 8.78 -40.70 -11.48
C THR A 528 9.48 -42.06 -11.29
N ASP A 529 10.41 -42.16 -10.37
CA ASP A 529 11.14 -43.41 -10.07
C ASP A 529 10.22 -44.39 -9.33
N GLN A 530 9.36 -43.91 -8.45
CA GLN A 530 8.42 -44.73 -7.67
C GLN A 530 7.34 -45.37 -8.55
N LEU A 531 6.74 -44.62 -9.47
CA LEU A 531 5.65 -45.08 -10.32
C LEU A 531 6.15 -45.71 -11.63
N GLY A 532 7.36 -45.43 -12.05
CA GLY A 532 7.93 -45.75 -13.33
C GLY A 532 7.51 -44.78 -14.44
N ALA A 533 8.36 -44.56 -15.41
CA ALA A 533 8.07 -43.63 -16.52
C ALA A 533 6.84 -44.00 -17.35
N ALA A 534 6.52 -45.28 -17.43
CA ALA A 534 5.36 -45.81 -18.16
C ALA A 534 4.00 -45.43 -17.51
N ALA A 535 4.00 -45.00 -16.25
CA ALA A 535 2.77 -44.56 -15.56
C ALA A 535 2.38 -43.10 -15.88
N PHE A 536 3.18 -42.36 -16.68
CA PHE A 536 2.94 -40.96 -17.00
C PHE A 536 2.44 -40.79 -18.45
N TYR A 537 1.29 -40.14 -18.60
CA TYR A 537 0.61 -39.95 -19.89
C TYR A 537 0.42 -38.46 -20.20
N PRO A 538 0.41 -38.08 -21.50
CA PRO A 538 0.14 -36.69 -21.90
C PRO A 538 -1.26 -36.21 -21.49
N ASN A 539 -2.27 -37.10 -21.54
CA ASN A 539 -3.67 -36.79 -21.20
C ASN A 539 -4.44 -38.04 -20.73
N ALA A 540 -5.59 -37.79 -20.10
CA ALA A 540 -6.42 -38.87 -19.56
C ALA A 540 -6.97 -39.84 -20.63
N SER A 541 -7.16 -39.40 -21.87
CA SER A 541 -7.65 -40.25 -22.94
C SER A 541 -6.61 -41.29 -23.37
N GLU A 542 -5.34 -40.86 -23.48
CA GLU A 542 -4.22 -41.78 -23.78
C GLU A 542 -4.00 -42.78 -22.65
N ALA A 543 -4.07 -42.31 -21.40
CA ALA A 543 -3.98 -43.17 -20.23
C ALA A 543 -5.08 -44.25 -20.21
N VAL A 544 -6.34 -43.90 -20.50
CA VAL A 544 -7.46 -44.86 -20.58
C VAL A 544 -7.24 -45.85 -21.71
N ILE A 545 -6.85 -45.40 -22.91
CA ILE A 545 -6.61 -46.27 -24.07
C ILE A 545 -5.52 -47.31 -23.77
N ASP A 546 -4.40 -46.85 -23.23
CA ASP A 546 -3.24 -47.71 -22.95
C ASP A 546 -3.55 -48.72 -21.84
N THR A 547 -4.24 -48.27 -20.77
CA THR A 547 -4.72 -49.17 -19.70
C THR A 547 -5.61 -50.28 -20.24
N LEU A 548 -6.57 -49.95 -21.11
CA LEU A 548 -7.46 -50.94 -21.73
C LEU A 548 -6.73 -51.86 -22.72
N ALA A 549 -5.68 -51.41 -23.39
CA ALA A 549 -4.88 -52.21 -24.32
C ALA A 549 -3.91 -53.17 -23.59
N GLN A 550 -3.30 -52.74 -22.46
CA GLN A 550 -2.40 -53.58 -21.67
C GLN A 550 -3.12 -54.80 -21.05
N GLU A 551 -4.36 -54.65 -20.63
CA GLU A 551 -5.19 -55.74 -20.12
C GLU A 551 -5.56 -56.77 -21.21
N GLN A 552 -5.61 -56.39 -22.50
CA GLN A 552 -5.82 -57.32 -23.61
C GLN A 552 -4.58 -58.18 -23.91
N ALA A 553 -3.37 -57.71 -23.59
CA ALA A 553 -2.12 -58.41 -23.83
C ALA A 553 -1.75 -59.38 -22.68
N GLY A 554 -2.35 -59.19 -21.49
CA GLY A 554 -2.08 -60.00 -20.29
C GLY A 554 -3.15 -61.10 -20.02
N ALA A 555 -4.23 -61.18 -20.82
CA ALA A 555 -5.26 -62.21 -20.80
C ALA A 555 -5.06 -63.18 -21.95
#